data_aebb84671f0731760acd977d89bf332d
#
_entry.id   aebb84671f0731760acd977d89bf332d
#
_cell.length_a   1.000
_cell.length_b   1.000
_cell.length_c   1.000
_cell.angle_alpha   90.00
_cell.angle_beta   90.00
_cell.angle_gamma   90.00
#
_symmetry.space_group_name_H-M   'P 1'
#
loop_
_entity.id
_entity.type
_entity.pdbx_description
1 polymer ?
#
loop_
_entity_poly.entity_id
_entity_poly.type
_entity_poly.pdbx_seq_one_letter_code
_entity_poly.pdbx_strand_id
1 'polypeptide(L)'
;MSVNLKGRNFLTLKDFTAEEIEYLLDLAAELKEKKKKGIFERHLANKNVALIFEKPSTRTRCSFTIGAVDEGAHPEYLSKNDIQLGYKETVEDTA
;
A
#
# COMPACT_ATOMS: atom_id res chain seq x y z
N MET A 1 -3.15 -20.02 13.16
CA MET A 1 -3.11 -18.94 14.14
C MET A 1 -3.61 -17.65 13.54
N SER A 2 -4.46 -16.94 14.24
CA SER A 2 -5.04 -15.73 13.66
C SER A 2 -4.19 -14.50 13.98
N VAL A 3 -3.88 -13.74 12.93
CA VAL A 3 -3.17 -12.48 13.03
C VAL A 3 -4.13 -11.38 12.61
N ASN A 4 -4.29 -10.37 13.45
CA ASN A 4 -5.15 -9.23 13.14
C ASN A 4 -4.31 -7.95 13.10
N LEU A 5 -4.14 -7.41 11.91
CA LEU A 5 -3.36 -6.20 11.69
C LEU A 5 -4.23 -4.97 11.43
N LYS A 6 -5.55 -5.10 11.62
CA LYS A 6 -6.47 -3.99 11.37
C LYS A 6 -6.11 -2.78 12.24
N GLY A 7 -6.07 -1.61 11.61
CA GLY A 7 -5.72 -0.38 12.31
C GLY A 7 -4.24 -0.18 12.56
N ARG A 8 -3.40 -1.12 12.12
CA ARG A 8 -1.96 -1.03 12.29
C ARG A 8 -1.32 -0.31 11.11
N ASN A 9 -0.32 0.53 11.39
CA ASN A 9 0.49 1.16 10.36
C ASN A 9 1.75 0.32 10.15
N PHE A 10 2.24 0.28 8.91
CA PHE A 10 3.48 -0.43 8.61
C PHE A 10 4.59 0.58 8.37
N LEU A 11 5.28 0.97 9.45
CA LEU A 11 6.35 1.96 9.40
C LEU A 11 7.74 1.32 9.38
N THR A 12 7.91 0.27 10.16
CA THR A 12 9.18 -0.46 10.22
C THR A 12 8.91 -1.89 10.65
N LEU A 13 9.78 -2.80 10.23
CA LEU A 13 9.69 -4.21 10.61
C LEU A 13 9.83 -4.42 12.12
N LYS A 14 10.46 -3.48 12.81
CA LYS A 14 10.64 -3.56 14.27
C LYS A 14 9.32 -3.54 15.02
N ASP A 15 8.26 -3.00 14.41
CA ASP A 15 6.95 -2.90 15.05
C ASP A 15 6.15 -4.20 14.96
N PHE A 16 6.70 -5.22 14.32
CA PHE A 16 5.98 -6.46 14.04
C PHE A 16 6.71 -7.66 14.61
N THR A 17 5.95 -8.67 15.05
CA THR A 17 6.52 -9.92 15.49
C THR A 17 6.94 -10.76 14.28
N ALA A 18 7.81 -11.74 14.49
CA ALA A 18 8.20 -12.66 13.43
C ALA A 18 6.97 -13.36 12.83
N GLU A 19 6.01 -13.71 13.67
CA GLU A 19 4.78 -14.34 13.24
C GLU A 19 3.94 -13.45 12.34
N GLU A 20 3.84 -12.17 12.70
CA GLU A 20 3.11 -11.21 11.88
C GLU A 20 3.78 -11.01 10.53
N ILE A 21 5.10 -10.98 10.50
CA ILE A 21 5.86 -10.85 9.25
C ILE A 21 5.67 -12.08 8.38
N GLU A 22 5.71 -13.28 8.95
CA GLU A 22 5.47 -14.52 8.22
C GLU A 22 4.05 -14.53 7.63
N TYR A 23 3.08 -14.05 8.39
CA TYR A 23 1.71 -13.94 7.90
C TYR A 23 1.64 -13.04 6.65
N LEU A 24 2.31 -11.90 6.69
CA LEU A 24 2.32 -10.98 5.55
C LEU A 24 3.01 -11.59 4.32
N LEU A 25 4.09 -12.33 4.53
CA LEU A 25 4.79 -12.98 3.42
C LEU A 25 3.93 -14.08 2.81
N ASP A 26 3.24 -14.86 3.63
CA ASP A 26 2.33 -15.91 3.15
C ASP A 26 1.16 -15.30 2.39
N LEU A 27 0.61 -14.21 2.90
CA LEU A 27 -0.47 -13.49 2.23
C LEU A 27 -0.01 -12.96 0.87
N ALA A 28 1.20 -12.40 0.81
CA ALA A 28 1.76 -11.90 -0.44
C ALA A 28 1.90 -13.02 -1.47
N ALA A 29 2.38 -14.19 -1.05
CA ALA A 29 2.51 -15.34 -1.93
C ALA A 29 1.15 -15.81 -2.43
N GLU A 30 0.15 -15.83 -1.55
CA GLU A 30 -1.21 -16.22 -1.90
C GLU A 30 -1.82 -15.27 -2.93
N LEU A 31 -1.68 -13.96 -2.70
CA LEU A 31 -2.23 -12.96 -3.61
C LEU A 31 -1.53 -13.01 -4.96
N LYS A 32 -0.23 -13.24 -4.98
CA LYS A 32 0.53 -13.40 -6.21
C LYS A 32 0.04 -14.59 -7.02
N GLU A 33 -0.22 -15.70 -6.35
CA GLU A 33 -0.72 -16.90 -7.02
C GLU A 33 -2.12 -16.67 -7.58
N LYS A 34 -3.00 -16.01 -6.82
CA LYS A 34 -4.33 -15.68 -7.28
C LYS A 34 -4.29 -14.78 -8.52
N LYS A 35 -3.39 -13.79 -8.51
CA LYS A 35 -3.23 -12.92 -9.67
C LYS A 35 -2.82 -13.69 -10.91
N LYS A 36 -1.92 -14.66 -10.79
CA LYS A 36 -1.51 -15.51 -11.91
C LYS A 36 -2.68 -16.30 -12.48
N LYS A 37 -3.63 -16.65 -11.64
CA LYS A 37 -4.84 -17.39 -12.03
C LYS A 37 -5.98 -16.48 -12.50
N GLY A 38 -5.77 -15.17 -12.46
CA GLY A 38 -6.81 -14.20 -12.84
C GLY A 38 -7.89 -14.01 -11.79
N ILE A 39 -7.59 -14.33 -10.52
CA ILE A 39 -8.54 -14.17 -9.42
C ILE A 39 -8.28 -12.86 -8.70
N PHE A 40 -9.26 -11.95 -8.74
CA PHE A 40 -9.17 -10.63 -8.10
C PHE A 40 -10.34 -10.48 -7.13
N GLU A 41 -10.06 -10.50 -5.83
CA GLU A 41 -11.10 -10.50 -4.81
C GLU A 41 -11.55 -9.10 -4.37
N ARG A 42 -10.82 -8.07 -4.79
CA ARG A 42 -11.20 -6.67 -4.57
C ARG A 42 -11.44 -6.31 -3.10
N HIS A 43 -10.49 -6.65 -2.25
CA HIS A 43 -10.59 -6.38 -0.81
C HIS A 43 -10.65 -4.89 -0.47
N LEU A 44 -10.19 -4.02 -1.36
CA LEU A 44 -10.18 -2.57 -1.15
C LEU A 44 -11.18 -1.87 -2.05
N ALA A 45 -12.25 -2.54 -2.44
CA ALA A 45 -13.28 -1.96 -3.29
C ALA A 45 -13.79 -0.64 -2.71
N ASN A 46 -13.91 0.37 -3.57
CA ASN A 46 -14.39 1.70 -3.21
C ASN A 46 -13.48 2.47 -2.24
N LYS A 47 -12.23 2.04 -2.11
CA LYS A 47 -11.24 2.75 -1.30
C LYS A 47 -10.34 3.60 -2.20
N ASN A 48 -9.87 4.71 -1.66
CA ASN A 48 -8.88 5.54 -2.34
C ASN A 48 -7.55 5.37 -1.64
N VAL A 49 -6.49 5.16 -2.40
CA VAL A 49 -5.15 4.96 -1.86
C VAL A 49 -4.24 6.05 -2.40
N ALA A 50 -3.69 6.87 -1.50
CA ALA A 50 -2.74 7.91 -1.88
C ALA A 50 -1.33 7.32 -1.91
N LEU A 51 -0.63 7.53 -3.03
CA LEU A 51 0.74 7.07 -3.21
C LEU A 51 1.64 8.31 -3.24
N ILE A 52 2.31 8.57 -2.12
CA ILE A 52 3.10 9.79 -1.95
C ILE A 52 4.58 9.44 -2.00
N PHE A 53 5.27 9.93 -3.02
CA PHE A 53 6.70 9.69 -3.20
C PHE A 53 7.46 11.00 -3.27
N GLU A 54 8.50 11.16 -2.45
CA GLU A 54 9.39 12.31 -2.53
C GLU A 54 10.28 12.24 -3.76
N LYS A 55 10.75 11.04 -4.08
CA LYS A 55 11.64 10.82 -5.23
C LYS A 55 10.94 9.90 -6.23
N PRO A 56 11.12 10.17 -7.53
CA PRO A 56 10.56 9.29 -8.55
C PRO A 56 11.08 7.87 -8.38
N SER A 57 10.16 6.91 -8.42
CA SER A 57 10.50 5.50 -8.39
C SER A 57 9.49 4.76 -9.25
N THR A 58 9.86 4.52 -10.49
CA THR A 58 8.95 3.91 -11.46
C THR A 58 8.51 2.52 -11.04
N ARG A 59 9.45 1.70 -10.60
CA ARG A 59 9.14 0.31 -10.23
C ARG A 59 8.20 0.24 -9.03
N THR A 60 8.52 0.95 -7.97
CA THR A 60 7.71 0.97 -6.75
C THR A 60 6.34 1.60 -7.01
N ARG A 61 6.31 2.70 -7.75
CA ARG A 61 5.07 3.35 -8.13
C ARG A 61 4.16 2.40 -8.90
N CYS A 62 4.68 1.71 -9.91
CA CYS A 62 3.88 0.79 -10.71
C CYS A 62 3.37 -0.38 -9.88
N SER A 63 4.20 -0.92 -8.98
CA SER A 63 3.80 -2.03 -8.14
C SER A 63 2.61 -1.65 -7.26
N PHE A 64 2.67 -0.50 -6.60
CA PHE A 64 1.59 -0.06 -5.73
C PHE A 64 0.34 0.33 -6.52
N THR A 65 0.52 0.98 -7.67
CA THR A 65 -0.62 1.36 -8.51
C THR A 65 -1.38 0.13 -8.98
N ILE A 66 -0.67 -0.83 -9.53
CA ILE A 66 -1.29 -2.05 -10.04
C ILE A 66 -1.90 -2.87 -8.91
N GLY A 67 -1.20 -2.98 -7.78
CA GLY A 67 -1.72 -3.70 -6.62
C GLY A 67 -3.01 -3.09 -6.10
N ALA A 68 -3.07 -1.76 -6.02
CA ALA A 68 -4.28 -1.08 -5.57
C ALA A 68 -5.45 -1.34 -6.53
N VAL A 69 -5.20 -1.24 -7.85
CA VAL A 69 -6.22 -1.52 -8.85
C VAL A 69 -6.71 -2.95 -8.77
N ASP A 70 -5.79 -3.91 -8.61
CA ASP A 70 -6.15 -5.33 -8.51
C ASP A 70 -7.08 -5.59 -7.32
N GLU A 71 -6.90 -4.84 -6.23
CA GLU A 71 -7.74 -4.97 -5.04
C GLU A 71 -9.01 -4.12 -5.10
N GLY A 72 -9.27 -3.47 -6.20
CA GLY A 72 -10.48 -2.69 -6.41
C GLY A 72 -10.41 -1.25 -5.91
N ALA A 73 -9.25 -0.80 -5.48
CA ALA A 73 -9.08 0.57 -5.01
C ALA A 73 -8.78 1.53 -6.16
N HIS A 74 -8.93 2.81 -5.88
CA HIS A 74 -8.52 3.87 -6.78
C HIS A 74 -7.19 4.45 -6.29
N PRO A 75 -6.08 4.21 -7.01
CA PRO A 75 -4.79 4.78 -6.62
C PRO A 75 -4.65 6.20 -7.14
N GLU A 76 -4.08 7.08 -6.32
CA GLU A 76 -3.77 8.44 -6.72
C GLU A 76 -2.31 8.71 -6.42
N TYR A 77 -1.52 8.96 -7.47
CA TYR A 77 -0.11 9.24 -7.33
C TYR A 77 0.09 10.74 -7.09
N LEU A 78 0.76 11.07 -5.99
CA LEU A 78 1.06 12.45 -5.63
C LEU A 78 2.57 12.62 -5.55
N SER A 79 3.11 13.48 -6.42
CA SER A 79 4.52 13.78 -6.40
C SER A 79 4.81 14.90 -5.39
N LYS A 80 6.09 15.14 -5.15
CA LYS A 80 6.52 16.25 -4.29
C LYS A 80 5.95 17.59 -4.76
N ASN A 81 5.88 17.77 -6.08
CA ASN A 81 5.39 19.01 -6.66
C ASN A 81 3.88 19.17 -6.48
N ASP A 82 3.15 18.07 -6.40
CA ASP A 82 1.71 18.11 -6.24
C ASP A 82 1.28 18.50 -4.83
N ILE A 83 2.02 18.08 -3.82
CA ILE A 83 1.63 18.26 -2.42
C ILE A 83 2.50 19.27 -1.67
N GLN A 84 3.69 19.61 -2.18
CA GLN A 84 4.62 20.58 -1.59
C GLN A 84 4.88 20.32 -0.10
N LEU A 85 5.13 19.06 0.25
CA LEU A 85 5.39 18.65 1.64
C LEU A 85 6.51 19.46 2.25
N GLY A 86 6.26 20.00 3.47
CA GLY A 86 7.25 20.76 4.21
C GLY A 86 7.53 22.14 3.64
N TYR A 87 6.69 22.61 2.73
CA TYR A 87 6.90 23.88 2.05
C TYR A 87 5.81 24.90 2.37
N LYS A 88 4.66 24.77 1.72
CA LYS A 88 3.53 25.67 1.93
C LYS A 88 2.47 25.08 2.84
N GLU A 89 2.48 23.77 2.95
CA GLU A 89 1.51 23.05 3.75
C GLU A 89 2.25 22.15 4.72
N THR A 90 1.65 21.92 5.88
CA THR A 90 2.17 20.91 6.80
C THR A 90 1.75 19.53 6.28
N VAL A 91 2.40 18.47 6.78
CA VAL A 91 2.01 17.10 6.41
C VAL A 91 0.56 16.84 6.82
N GLU A 92 0.14 17.38 7.97
CA GLU A 92 -1.24 17.23 8.44
C GLU A 92 -2.25 17.89 7.50
N ASP A 93 -1.92 19.06 6.99
CA ASP A 93 -2.80 19.77 6.07
C ASP A 93 -2.92 19.04 4.75
N THR A 94 -1.85 18.36 4.32
CA THR A 94 -1.86 17.60 3.08
C THR A 94 -2.65 16.30 3.23
N ALA A 95 -2.51 15.67 4.37
CA ALA A 95 -3.17 14.41 4.63
C ALA A 95 -4.66 14.60 4.83
#